data_e19cad738ebffb74a58ddc80da126741
#
_entry.id   e19cad738ebffb74a58ddc80da126741
#
_cell.length_a   1.000
_cell.length_b   1.000
_cell.length_c   1.000
_cell.angle_alpha   90.00
_cell.angle_beta   90.00
_cell.angle_gamma   90.00
#
_symmetry.space_group_name_H-M   'P 1'
#
loop_
_entity.id
_entity.type
_entity.pdbx_description
1 polymer ?
#
loop_
_entity_poly.entity_id
_entity_poly.type
_entity_poly.pdbx_seq_one_letter_code
_entity_poly.pdbx_strand_id
1 'polypeptide(L)'
;MPDDVFIAINGDALQAKSKVYIGRALARKSAGDLDEYQLWASLALELLGKAALARKHPSLVVDPIHWQSMFVAAGINVTTDVKTITAKTLFERLAHLVPRFDKTVQKFCQDIAERRNAELHSADLPFRTMRLDAWEARYWHACDTILHQMGSSLEQWLGAADAKAPRQLLDEAAKALAAAVKLRVEAAREQFEALKRAERERLTAEAELREPQHQMGIFKGSHDEIWSESCPACKCRAFLTGEQTGEDISEERDEHAIWEVVDREFCDTLTDFSEMSPDDRDGPED
;
A
#
# COMPACT_ATOMS: atom_id res chain seq x y z
N MET A 1 -25.65 -0.57 -30.29
CA MET A 1 -24.30 -0.29 -29.81
C MET A 1 -24.34 0.58 -28.53
N PRO A 2 -24.73 0.05 -27.40
CA PRO A 2 -24.63 0.77 -26.11
C PRO A 2 -23.32 0.53 -25.38
N ASP A 3 -22.48 -0.42 -25.83
CA ASP A 3 -21.35 -0.92 -25.03
C ASP A 3 -20.09 -0.03 -25.02
N ASP A 4 -19.92 0.82 -26.03
CA ASP A 4 -18.69 1.62 -26.17
C ASP A 4 -18.55 2.75 -25.14
N VAL A 5 -19.63 3.30 -24.66
CA VAL A 5 -19.60 4.43 -23.69
C VAL A 5 -19.14 3.97 -22.30
N PHE A 6 -19.45 2.73 -21.94
CA PHE A 6 -19.06 2.15 -20.66
C PHE A 6 -17.62 1.63 -20.63
N ILE A 7 -16.98 1.48 -21.79
CA ILE A 7 -15.59 1.01 -21.90
C ILE A 7 -14.62 1.88 -21.09
N ALA A 8 -14.84 3.22 -21.10
CA ALA A 8 -13.96 4.17 -20.40
C ALA A 8 -13.91 3.96 -18.87
N ILE A 9 -14.93 3.35 -18.30
CA ILE A 9 -15.09 3.08 -16.86
C ILE A 9 -15.26 1.59 -16.56
N ASN A 10 -15.02 0.73 -17.55
CA ASN A 10 -15.08 -0.72 -17.39
C ASN A 10 -13.77 -1.23 -16.78
N GLY A 11 -13.85 -1.92 -15.62
CA GLY A 11 -12.69 -2.40 -14.90
C GLY A 11 -11.82 -3.37 -15.70
N ASP A 12 -12.41 -4.26 -16.50
CA ASP A 12 -11.67 -5.23 -17.30
C ASP A 12 -10.98 -4.57 -18.49
N ALA A 13 -11.63 -3.61 -19.14
CA ALA A 13 -11.05 -2.82 -20.21
C ALA A 13 -9.88 -1.94 -19.72
N LEU A 14 -10.04 -1.32 -18.54
CA LEU A 14 -8.97 -0.55 -17.89
C LEU A 14 -7.78 -1.44 -17.53
N GLN A 15 -8.01 -2.63 -16.98
CA GLN A 15 -6.95 -3.58 -16.68
C GLN A 15 -6.26 -4.08 -17.95
N ALA A 16 -7.00 -4.41 -18.99
CA ALA A 16 -6.44 -4.82 -20.28
C ALA A 16 -5.56 -3.71 -20.88
N LYS A 17 -5.99 -2.44 -20.80
CA LYS A 17 -5.19 -1.29 -21.23
C LYS A 17 -3.95 -1.09 -20.36
N SER A 18 -4.05 -1.28 -19.04
CA SER A 18 -2.89 -1.21 -18.15
C SER A 18 -1.85 -2.27 -18.52
N LYS A 19 -2.29 -3.48 -18.87
CA LYS A 19 -1.41 -4.56 -19.34
C LYS A 19 -0.67 -4.19 -20.63
N VAL A 20 -1.33 -3.54 -21.58
CA VAL A 20 -0.67 -3.04 -22.79
C VAL A 20 0.41 -2.00 -22.45
N TYR A 21 0.13 -1.11 -21.49
CA TYR A 21 1.06 -0.05 -21.13
C TYR A 21 2.26 -0.56 -20.34
N ILE A 22 2.07 -1.50 -19.43
CA ILE A 22 3.20 -2.12 -18.74
C ILE A 22 4.07 -2.95 -19.70
N GLY A 23 3.47 -3.63 -20.68
CA GLY A 23 4.22 -4.31 -21.74
C GLY A 23 5.09 -3.36 -22.55
N ARG A 24 4.59 -2.16 -22.88
CA ARG A 24 5.41 -1.09 -23.51
C ARG A 24 6.53 -0.64 -22.59
N ALA A 25 6.25 -0.43 -21.30
CA ALA A 25 7.25 -0.07 -20.31
C ALA A 25 8.39 -1.09 -20.26
N LEU A 26 8.07 -2.37 -20.14
CA LEU A 26 9.08 -3.44 -20.09
C LEU A 26 9.92 -3.53 -21.37
N ALA A 27 9.31 -3.31 -22.54
CA ALA A 27 10.03 -3.24 -23.80
C ALA A 27 11.03 -2.07 -23.82
N ARG A 28 10.65 -0.91 -23.27
CA ARG A 28 11.56 0.25 -23.15
C ARG A 28 12.68 -0.01 -22.13
N LYS A 29 12.37 -0.64 -21.00
CA LYS A 29 13.39 -1.07 -20.04
C LYS A 29 14.43 -1.96 -20.70
N SER A 30 14.00 -2.95 -21.45
CA SER A 30 14.87 -3.89 -22.17
C SER A 30 15.74 -3.20 -23.24
N ALA A 31 15.25 -2.10 -23.81
CA ALA A 31 16.01 -1.27 -24.76
C ALA A 31 16.97 -0.27 -24.07
N GLY A 32 16.96 -0.19 -22.73
CA GLY A 32 17.78 0.76 -21.96
C GLY A 32 17.19 2.18 -21.88
N ASP A 33 15.97 2.37 -22.36
CA ASP A 33 15.27 3.66 -22.35
C ASP A 33 14.47 3.78 -21.03
N LEU A 34 15.16 4.23 -19.99
CA LEU A 34 14.61 4.24 -18.63
C LEU A 34 13.58 5.36 -18.41
N ASP A 35 13.69 6.47 -19.13
CA ASP A 35 12.74 7.58 -19.03
C ASP A 35 11.37 7.14 -19.56
N GLU A 36 11.35 6.56 -20.76
CA GLU A 36 10.11 6.01 -21.32
C GLU A 36 9.58 4.80 -20.53
N TYR A 37 10.47 3.95 -19.96
CA TYR A 37 10.05 2.88 -19.07
C TYR A 37 9.22 3.44 -17.90
N GLN A 38 9.75 4.44 -17.21
CA GLN A 38 9.09 5.03 -16.04
C GLN A 38 7.78 5.75 -16.42
N LEU A 39 7.76 6.42 -17.57
CA LEU A 39 6.57 7.07 -18.10
C LEU A 39 5.44 6.06 -18.36
N TRP A 40 5.71 5.00 -19.15
CA TRP A 40 4.71 4.00 -19.46
C TRP A 40 4.27 3.19 -18.23
N ALA A 41 5.20 2.91 -17.31
CA ALA A 41 4.89 2.25 -16.04
C ALA A 41 3.95 3.11 -15.17
N SER A 42 4.18 4.43 -15.07
CA SER A 42 3.30 5.32 -14.30
C SER A 42 1.88 5.39 -14.88
N LEU A 43 1.74 5.39 -16.20
CA LEU A 43 0.44 5.33 -16.88
C LEU A 43 -0.26 3.98 -16.66
N ALA A 44 0.52 2.87 -16.64
CA ALA A 44 -0.01 1.54 -16.36
C ALA A 44 -0.55 1.45 -14.92
N LEU A 45 0.17 2.01 -13.94
CA LEU A 45 -0.24 2.05 -12.54
C LEU A 45 -1.55 2.83 -12.35
N GLU A 46 -1.68 4.00 -12.99
CA GLU A 46 -2.93 4.76 -12.92
C GLU A 46 -4.12 3.99 -13.49
N LEU A 47 -3.94 3.33 -14.63
CA LEU A 47 -5.00 2.51 -15.24
C LEU A 47 -5.35 1.29 -14.39
N LEU A 48 -4.34 0.67 -13.76
CA LEU A 48 -4.52 -0.46 -12.86
C LEU A 48 -5.33 -0.05 -11.61
N GLY A 49 -4.98 1.08 -11.01
CA GLY A 49 -5.74 1.63 -9.88
C GLY A 49 -7.18 1.99 -10.26
N LYS A 50 -7.39 2.61 -11.44
CA LYS A 50 -8.75 2.86 -11.96
C LYS A 50 -9.52 1.55 -12.19
N ALA A 51 -8.86 0.50 -12.68
CA ALA A 51 -9.49 -0.80 -12.85
C ALA A 51 -9.97 -1.38 -11.53
N ALA A 52 -9.17 -1.29 -10.46
CA ALA A 52 -9.53 -1.76 -9.14
C ALA A 52 -10.77 -1.03 -8.58
N LEU A 53 -10.82 0.29 -8.70
CA LEU A 53 -11.99 1.06 -8.28
C LEU A 53 -13.23 0.78 -9.15
N ALA A 54 -13.06 0.71 -10.48
CA ALA A 54 -14.16 0.44 -11.41
C ALA A 54 -14.81 -0.93 -11.18
N ARG A 55 -14.03 -1.94 -10.77
CA ARG A 55 -14.54 -3.27 -10.39
C ARG A 55 -15.37 -3.24 -9.11
N LYS A 56 -15.08 -2.34 -8.18
CA LYS A 56 -15.94 -2.12 -7.02
C LYS A 56 -17.24 -1.42 -7.45
N HIS A 57 -17.13 -0.29 -8.12
CA HIS A 57 -18.27 0.40 -8.73
C HIS A 57 -17.80 1.47 -9.73
N PRO A 58 -18.41 1.62 -10.93
CA PRO A 58 -18.03 2.62 -11.92
C PRO A 58 -18.05 4.07 -11.42
N SER A 59 -18.94 4.42 -10.48
CA SER A 59 -19.00 5.76 -9.88
C SER A 59 -17.72 6.16 -9.13
N LEU A 60 -16.89 5.18 -8.73
CA LEU A 60 -15.61 5.45 -8.06
C LEU A 60 -14.54 5.95 -9.03
N VAL A 61 -14.74 5.86 -10.33
CA VAL A 61 -13.75 6.23 -11.35
C VAL A 61 -14.11 7.51 -12.10
N VAL A 62 -15.38 7.91 -12.06
CA VAL A 62 -15.83 9.12 -12.75
C VAL A 62 -15.60 10.37 -11.91
N ASP A 63 -15.40 11.50 -12.60
CA ASP A 63 -15.34 12.80 -11.96
C ASP A 63 -16.74 13.20 -11.44
N PRO A 64 -16.90 13.38 -10.12
CA PRO A 64 -18.20 13.72 -9.53
C PRO A 64 -18.70 15.11 -9.92
N ILE A 65 -17.83 16.02 -10.35
CA ILE A 65 -18.21 17.36 -10.80
C ILE A 65 -18.87 17.29 -12.17
N HIS A 66 -18.51 16.32 -12.99
CA HIS A 66 -19.08 16.12 -14.32
C HIS A 66 -20.34 15.24 -14.24
N TRP A 67 -21.49 15.85 -14.01
CA TRP A 67 -22.76 15.15 -13.74
C TRP A 67 -23.16 14.13 -14.84
N GLN A 68 -22.83 14.39 -16.12
CA GLN A 68 -23.09 13.44 -17.20
C GLN A 68 -22.32 12.13 -17.00
N SER A 69 -21.07 12.19 -16.54
CA SER A 69 -20.30 11.00 -16.22
C SER A 69 -20.87 10.21 -15.04
N MET A 70 -21.49 10.90 -14.07
CA MET A 70 -22.21 10.24 -12.98
C MET A 70 -23.44 9.48 -13.47
N PHE A 71 -24.20 10.02 -14.43
CA PHE A 71 -25.31 9.29 -15.05
C PHE A 71 -24.83 8.07 -15.83
N VAL A 72 -23.73 8.20 -16.58
CA VAL A 72 -23.12 7.06 -17.26
C VAL A 72 -22.72 5.97 -16.27
N ALA A 73 -22.09 6.34 -15.14
CA ALA A 73 -21.74 5.40 -14.08
C ALA A 73 -22.96 4.73 -13.42
N ALA A 74 -24.10 5.38 -13.44
CA ALA A 74 -25.38 4.83 -12.99
C ALA A 74 -26.14 4.03 -14.08
N GLY A 75 -25.53 3.79 -15.24
CA GLY A 75 -26.13 3.04 -16.33
C GLY A 75 -27.00 3.87 -17.28
N ILE A 76 -27.02 5.21 -17.15
CA ILE A 76 -27.84 6.11 -17.98
C ILE A 76 -26.92 6.77 -19.01
N ASN A 77 -27.10 6.41 -20.27
CA ASN A 77 -26.27 6.92 -21.36
C ASN A 77 -26.72 8.31 -21.82
N VAL A 78 -26.06 9.35 -21.35
CA VAL A 78 -26.36 10.78 -21.67
C VAL A 78 -25.21 11.48 -22.38
N THR A 79 -24.01 10.86 -22.43
CA THR A 79 -22.81 11.42 -23.07
C THR A 79 -21.83 10.33 -23.46
N THR A 80 -21.05 10.59 -24.51
CA THR A 80 -19.88 9.78 -24.90
C THR A 80 -18.56 10.34 -24.31
N ASP A 81 -18.56 11.57 -23.78
CA ASP A 81 -17.42 12.22 -23.17
C ASP A 81 -17.41 11.96 -21.65
N VAL A 82 -16.92 10.78 -21.27
CA VAL A 82 -16.83 10.39 -19.87
C VAL A 82 -15.53 10.95 -19.25
N LYS A 83 -15.69 11.82 -18.25
CA LYS A 83 -14.57 12.34 -17.46
C LYS A 83 -14.29 11.42 -16.28
N THR A 84 -13.03 11.03 -16.13
CA THR A 84 -12.54 10.23 -15.00
C THR A 84 -11.79 11.08 -13.99
N ILE A 85 -11.71 10.59 -12.76
CA ILE A 85 -10.96 11.24 -11.67
C ILE A 85 -9.49 11.43 -12.01
N THR A 86 -8.88 12.42 -11.35
CA THR A 86 -7.43 12.66 -11.41
C THR A 86 -6.66 11.55 -10.70
N ALA A 87 -5.36 11.42 -10.99
CA ALA A 87 -4.50 10.46 -10.29
C ALA A 87 -4.44 10.73 -8.78
N LYS A 88 -4.44 11.98 -8.35
CA LYS A 88 -4.49 12.35 -6.93
C LYS A 88 -5.72 11.74 -6.24
N THR A 89 -6.90 12.04 -6.76
CA THR A 89 -8.17 11.50 -6.23
C THR A 89 -8.25 9.99 -6.31
N LEU A 90 -7.65 9.39 -7.37
CA LEU A 90 -7.54 7.94 -7.50
C LEU A 90 -6.82 7.31 -6.32
N PHE A 91 -5.60 7.79 -6.01
CA PHE A 91 -4.79 7.21 -4.95
C PHE A 91 -5.33 7.52 -3.54
N GLU A 92 -6.01 8.65 -3.36
CA GLU A 92 -6.77 8.94 -2.14
C GLU A 92 -7.91 7.91 -1.94
N ARG A 93 -8.68 7.59 -2.98
CA ARG A 93 -9.76 6.60 -2.90
C ARG A 93 -9.21 5.18 -2.66
N LEU A 94 -8.09 4.82 -3.30
CA LEU A 94 -7.46 3.53 -3.08
C LEU A 94 -7.00 3.36 -1.63
N ALA A 95 -6.44 4.38 -1.01
CA ALA A 95 -6.02 4.34 0.40
C ALA A 95 -7.18 4.10 1.38
N HIS A 96 -8.42 4.42 0.99
CA HIS A 96 -9.61 4.13 1.79
C HIS A 96 -10.28 2.79 1.47
N LEU A 97 -9.99 2.20 0.32
CA LEU A 97 -10.76 1.07 -0.21
C LEU A 97 -9.94 -0.20 -0.44
N VAL A 98 -8.62 -0.09 -0.37
CA VAL A 98 -7.70 -1.21 -0.63
C VAL A 98 -6.86 -1.44 0.61
N PRO A 99 -7.07 -2.56 1.33
CA PRO A 99 -6.20 -2.95 2.42
C PRO A 99 -4.73 -2.99 1.96
N ARG A 100 -3.79 -2.63 2.81
CA ARG A 100 -2.36 -2.51 2.52
C ARG A 100 -1.96 -1.40 1.54
N PHE A 101 -2.90 -0.60 1.02
CA PHE A 101 -2.58 0.62 0.27
C PHE A 101 -2.47 1.80 1.25
N ASP A 102 -1.46 1.74 2.09
CA ASP A 102 -1.21 2.68 3.17
C ASP A 102 -0.80 4.08 2.68
N LYS A 103 -0.59 5.00 3.61
CA LYS A 103 -0.17 6.38 3.32
C LYS A 103 1.18 6.45 2.61
N THR A 104 2.08 5.48 2.85
CA THR A 104 3.40 5.41 2.20
C THR A 104 3.26 5.05 0.74
N VAL A 105 2.45 4.01 0.44
CA VAL A 105 2.13 3.59 -0.93
C VAL A 105 1.36 4.69 -1.66
N GLN A 106 0.36 5.30 -1.01
CA GLN A 106 -0.39 6.42 -1.56
C GLN A 106 0.52 7.58 -1.96
N LYS A 107 1.38 8.02 -1.05
CA LYS A 107 2.32 9.12 -1.32
C LYS A 107 3.25 8.79 -2.48
N PHE A 108 3.83 7.60 -2.50
CA PHE A 108 4.67 7.15 -3.61
C PHE A 108 3.93 7.23 -4.96
N CYS A 109 2.70 6.73 -5.03
CA CYS A 109 1.88 6.75 -6.25
C CYS A 109 1.53 8.19 -6.68
N GLN A 110 1.27 9.09 -5.73
CA GLN A 110 1.04 10.51 -6.02
C GLN A 110 2.30 11.19 -6.55
N ASP A 111 3.45 10.96 -5.92
CA ASP A 111 4.75 11.51 -6.36
C ASP A 111 5.10 11.07 -7.80
N ILE A 112 4.82 9.80 -8.15
CA ILE A 112 5.00 9.28 -9.51
C ILE A 112 4.04 9.95 -10.50
N ALA A 113 2.78 10.14 -10.12
CA ALA A 113 1.80 10.81 -10.97
C ALA A 113 2.15 12.28 -11.22
N GLU A 114 2.68 12.97 -10.21
CA GLU A 114 3.17 14.36 -10.35
C GLU A 114 4.36 14.42 -11.30
N ARG A 115 5.33 13.51 -11.17
CA ARG A 115 6.47 13.41 -12.11
C ARG A 115 6.00 13.14 -13.53
N ARG A 116 5.05 12.21 -13.74
CA ARG A 116 4.45 11.94 -15.04
C ARG A 116 3.77 13.19 -15.62
N ASN A 117 3.07 13.96 -14.79
CA ASN A 117 2.42 15.18 -15.24
C ASN A 117 3.47 16.25 -15.64
N ALA A 118 4.54 16.41 -14.86
CA ALA A 118 5.63 17.31 -15.21
C ALA A 118 6.31 16.88 -16.53
N GLU A 119 6.60 15.60 -16.72
CA GLU A 119 7.17 15.05 -17.95
C GLU A 119 6.32 15.34 -19.19
N LEU A 120 4.99 15.30 -19.06
CA LEU A 120 4.08 15.48 -20.19
C LEU A 120 3.69 16.93 -20.47
N HIS A 121 3.78 17.82 -19.46
CA HIS A 121 3.18 19.15 -19.52
C HIS A 121 4.14 20.29 -19.18
N SER A 122 5.40 20.00 -18.84
CA SER A 122 6.43 21.01 -18.59
C SER A 122 7.69 20.75 -19.42
N ALA A 123 8.67 21.62 -19.30
CA ALA A 123 9.99 21.42 -19.88
C ALA A 123 10.92 20.56 -19.00
N ASP A 124 10.45 20.14 -17.82
CA ASP A 124 11.21 19.30 -16.90
C ASP A 124 11.29 17.86 -17.41
N LEU A 125 12.38 17.19 -17.09
CA LEU A 125 12.62 15.77 -17.38
C LEU A 125 12.81 14.98 -16.08
N PRO A 126 11.78 14.86 -15.23
CA PRO A 126 11.89 14.31 -13.90
C PRO A 126 12.25 12.83 -13.88
N PHE A 127 11.94 12.08 -14.93
CA PHE A 127 12.30 10.65 -15.01
C PHE A 127 13.78 10.43 -15.33
N ARG A 128 14.43 11.37 -16.02
CA ARG A 128 15.87 11.28 -16.31
C ARG A 128 16.74 11.29 -15.06
N THR A 129 16.32 11.95 -14.00
CA THR A 129 17.05 12.06 -12.74
C THR A 129 16.63 11.04 -11.69
N MET A 130 15.57 10.28 -11.94
CA MET A 130 15.05 9.32 -10.96
C MET A 130 15.82 8.00 -11.05
N ARG A 131 16.39 7.60 -9.92
CA ARG A 131 17.12 6.34 -9.80
C ARG A 131 16.18 5.16 -9.83
N LEU A 132 16.46 4.20 -10.70
CA LEU A 132 15.62 3.02 -10.90
C LEU A 132 15.53 2.15 -9.64
N ASP A 133 16.66 1.94 -8.96
CA ASP A 133 16.76 1.17 -7.72
C ASP A 133 15.94 1.75 -6.55
N ALA A 134 15.75 3.07 -6.55
CA ALA A 134 14.99 3.76 -5.52
C ALA A 134 13.46 3.66 -5.71
N TRP A 135 12.99 3.41 -6.93
CA TRP A 135 11.56 3.36 -7.17
C TRP A 135 11.00 2.00 -7.58
N GLU A 136 11.77 1.15 -8.23
CA GLU A 136 11.21 -0.03 -8.91
C GLU A 136 10.56 -1.03 -7.94
N ALA A 137 11.19 -1.31 -6.80
CA ALA A 137 10.60 -2.18 -5.80
C ALA A 137 9.28 -1.61 -5.25
N ARG A 138 9.25 -0.30 -4.96
CA ARG A 138 8.04 0.40 -4.49
C ARG A 138 6.93 0.43 -5.54
N TYR A 139 7.30 0.57 -6.81
CA TYR A 139 6.37 0.50 -7.93
C TYR A 139 5.69 -0.87 -8.02
N TRP A 140 6.50 -1.95 -7.96
CA TRP A 140 5.97 -3.30 -8.00
C TRP A 140 5.14 -3.64 -6.76
N HIS A 141 5.52 -3.13 -5.60
CA HIS A 141 4.73 -3.27 -4.39
C HIS A 141 3.34 -2.61 -4.53
N ALA A 142 3.26 -1.39 -5.03
CA ALA A 142 2.00 -0.72 -5.29
C ALA A 142 1.13 -1.50 -6.31
N CYS A 143 1.74 -1.99 -7.39
CA CYS A 143 1.03 -2.82 -8.37
C CYS A 143 0.51 -4.13 -7.77
N ASP A 144 1.35 -4.84 -7.01
CA ASP A 144 0.99 -6.12 -6.38
C ASP A 144 -0.15 -5.94 -5.37
N THR A 145 -0.10 -4.89 -4.55
CA THR A 145 -1.17 -4.52 -3.62
C THR A 145 -2.51 -4.30 -4.33
N ILE A 146 -2.52 -3.54 -5.44
CA ILE A 146 -3.73 -3.30 -6.23
C ILE A 146 -4.23 -4.58 -6.90
N LEU A 147 -3.32 -5.38 -7.46
CA LEU A 147 -3.67 -6.66 -8.11
C LEU A 147 -4.27 -7.65 -7.11
N HIS A 148 -3.67 -7.77 -5.93
CA HIS A 148 -4.18 -8.63 -4.86
C HIS A 148 -5.62 -8.27 -4.49
N GLN A 149 -5.93 -6.98 -4.32
CA GLN A 149 -7.30 -6.51 -4.08
C GLN A 149 -8.29 -6.90 -5.18
N MET A 150 -7.82 -7.08 -6.41
CA MET A 150 -8.65 -7.54 -7.54
C MET A 150 -8.73 -9.06 -7.67
N GLY A 151 -8.16 -9.83 -6.73
CA GLY A 151 -8.02 -11.29 -6.83
C GLY A 151 -7.10 -11.72 -7.99
N SER A 152 -6.11 -10.88 -8.34
CA SER A 152 -5.17 -11.10 -9.43
C SER A 152 -3.72 -11.10 -8.91
N SER A 153 -2.77 -11.40 -9.79
CA SER A 153 -1.34 -11.41 -9.45
C SER A 153 -0.48 -10.79 -10.54
N LEU A 154 0.79 -10.52 -10.24
CA LEU A 154 1.76 -10.06 -11.23
C LEU A 154 1.89 -11.04 -12.39
N GLU A 155 1.84 -12.35 -12.15
CA GLU A 155 1.92 -13.38 -13.17
C GLU A 155 0.72 -13.36 -14.13
N GLN A 156 -0.48 -13.10 -13.59
CA GLN A 156 -1.70 -12.98 -14.42
C GLN A 156 -1.69 -11.69 -15.24
N TRP A 157 -1.15 -10.64 -14.67
CA TRP A 157 -1.08 -9.32 -15.32
C TRP A 157 0.04 -9.24 -16.36
N LEU A 158 1.26 -9.68 -16.03
CA LEU A 158 2.46 -9.58 -16.87
C LEU A 158 2.69 -10.83 -17.73
N GLY A 159 2.29 -12.00 -17.22
CA GLY A 159 2.75 -13.29 -17.68
C GLY A 159 3.92 -13.80 -16.84
N ALA A 160 4.10 -15.11 -16.77
CA ALA A 160 5.08 -15.75 -15.89
C ALA A 160 6.54 -15.32 -16.16
N ALA A 161 6.90 -15.05 -17.40
CA ALA A 161 8.27 -14.64 -17.76
C ALA A 161 8.58 -13.23 -17.23
N ASP A 162 7.70 -12.27 -17.51
CA ASP A 162 7.90 -10.87 -17.15
C ASP A 162 7.66 -10.58 -15.66
N ALA A 163 6.89 -11.43 -14.96
CA ALA A 163 6.65 -11.31 -13.53
C ALA A 163 7.85 -11.75 -12.66
N LYS A 164 8.77 -12.54 -13.21
CA LYS A 164 9.87 -13.13 -12.44
C LYS A 164 10.77 -12.07 -11.78
N ALA A 165 11.21 -11.07 -12.53
CA ALA A 165 12.07 -10.02 -11.99
C ALA A 165 11.34 -9.11 -10.97
N PRO A 166 10.09 -8.65 -11.20
CA PRO A 166 9.28 -8.00 -10.18
C PRO A 166 9.13 -8.80 -8.88
N ARG A 167 8.82 -10.09 -8.96
CA ARG A 167 8.71 -10.96 -7.78
C ARG A 167 10.02 -11.04 -7.02
N GLN A 168 11.12 -11.26 -7.71
CA GLN A 168 12.43 -11.31 -7.08
C GLN A 168 12.75 -10.00 -6.34
N LEU A 169 12.45 -8.84 -6.94
CA LEU A 169 12.65 -7.54 -6.30
C LEU A 169 11.81 -7.38 -5.03
N LEU A 170 10.55 -7.84 -5.06
CA LEU A 170 9.67 -7.80 -3.89
C LEU A 170 10.18 -8.72 -2.78
N ASP A 171 10.60 -9.93 -3.12
CA ASP A 171 11.16 -10.88 -2.16
C ASP A 171 12.47 -10.37 -1.53
N GLU A 172 13.34 -9.74 -2.34
CA GLU A 172 14.57 -9.12 -1.85
C GLU A 172 14.31 -7.93 -0.94
N ALA A 173 13.33 -7.08 -1.30
CA ALA A 173 12.91 -5.95 -0.48
C ALA A 173 12.31 -6.42 0.86
N ALA A 174 11.45 -7.44 0.85
CA ALA A 174 10.89 -8.02 2.07
C ALA A 174 11.96 -8.61 2.99
N LYS A 175 12.93 -9.36 2.42
CA LYS A 175 14.05 -9.90 3.20
C LYS A 175 14.94 -8.80 3.78
N ALA A 176 15.22 -7.76 3.01
CA ALA A 176 16.01 -6.62 3.49
C ALA A 176 15.31 -5.89 4.64
N LEU A 177 13.99 -5.72 4.54
CA LEU A 177 13.16 -5.11 5.56
C LEU A 177 13.17 -5.95 6.85
N ALA A 178 12.91 -7.26 6.74
CA ALA A 178 12.96 -8.18 7.88
C ALA A 178 14.34 -8.17 8.57
N ALA A 179 15.42 -8.18 7.80
CA ALA A 179 16.76 -8.07 8.34
C ALA A 179 17.01 -6.74 9.07
N ALA A 180 16.55 -5.63 8.52
CA ALA A 180 16.66 -4.32 9.15
C ALA A 180 15.87 -4.24 10.46
N VAL A 181 14.64 -4.79 10.49
CA VAL A 181 13.83 -4.90 11.70
C VAL A 181 14.53 -5.73 12.76
N LYS A 182 15.07 -6.91 12.38
CA LYS A 182 15.80 -7.77 13.30
C LYS A 182 17.01 -7.06 13.93
N LEU A 183 17.80 -6.37 13.12
CA LEU A 183 18.93 -5.58 13.61
C LEU A 183 18.51 -4.46 14.59
N ARG A 184 17.38 -3.80 14.31
CA ARG A 184 16.84 -2.76 15.22
C ARG A 184 16.40 -3.38 16.56
N VAL A 185 15.72 -4.53 16.51
CA VAL A 185 15.33 -5.26 17.72
C VAL A 185 16.55 -5.68 18.53
N GLU A 186 17.58 -6.22 17.89
CA GLU A 186 18.83 -6.62 18.55
C GLU A 186 19.55 -5.42 19.18
N ALA A 187 19.70 -4.32 18.45
CA ALA A 187 20.31 -3.10 18.98
C ALA A 187 19.52 -2.51 20.17
N ALA A 188 18.20 -2.51 20.11
CA ALA A 188 17.35 -2.06 21.21
C ALA A 188 17.47 -3.01 22.43
N ARG A 189 17.59 -4.31 22.20
CA ARG A 189 17.83 -5.30 23.26
C ARG A 189 19.17 -5.06 23.95
N GLU A 190 20.24 -4.88 23.19
CA GLU A 190 21.57 -4.57 23.74
C GLU A 190 21.57 -3.28 24.56
N GLN A 191 20.89 -2.24 24.08
CA GLN A 191 20.73 -0.98 24.83
C GLN A 191 20.01 -1.19 26.17
N PHE A 192 18.91 -1.94 26.15
CA PHE A 192 18.16 -2.25 27.38
C PHE A 192 18.98 -3.08 28.37
N GLU A 193 19.71 -4.10 27.89
CA GLU A 193 20.58 -4.94 28.72
C GLU A 193 21.77 -4.18 29.31
N ALA A 194 22.27 -3.17 28.61
CA ALA A 194 23.35 -2.31 29.09
C ALA A 194 22.94 -1.37 30.23
N LEU A 195 21.64 -1.16 30.45
CA LEU A 195 21.14 -0.37 31.57
C LEU A 195 21.47 -1.04 32.91
N LYS A 196 21.63 -0.22 33.95
CA LYS A 196 21.78 -0.75 35.31
C LYS A 196 20.54 -1.52 35.73
N ARG A 197 20.73 -2.56 36.55
CA ARG A 197 19.64 -3.44 36.99
C ARG A 197 18.45 -2.65 37.59
N ALA A 198 18.71 -1.69 38.45
CA ALA A 198 17.67 -0.86 39.06
C ALA A 198 16.88 -0.05 38.03
N GLU A 199 17.55 0.40 36.95
CA GLU A 199 16.88 1.14 35.87
C GLU A 199 16.00 0.21 35.04
N ARG A 200 16.47 -1.00 34.70
CA ARG A 200 15.65 -2.00 34.00
C ARG A 200 14.42 -2.38 34.82
N GLU A 201 14.59 -2.64 36.13
CA GLU A 201 13.47 -2.96 37.02
C GLU A 201 12.46 -1.80 37.10
N ARG A 202 12.92 -0.56 37.10
CA ARG A 202 12.05 0.63 37.06
C ARG A 202 11.26 0.70 35.77
N LEU A 203 11.94 0.61 34.61
CA LEU A 203 11.29 0.66 33.28
C LEU A 203 10.30 -0.49 33.07
N THR A 204 10.63 -1.70 33.54
CA THR A 204 9.71 -2.84 33.50
C THR A 204 8.46 -2.58 34.35
N ALA A 205 8.63 -2.07 35.56
CA ALA A 205 7.50 -1.74 36.43
C ALA A 205 6.64 -0.62 35.86
N GLU A 206 7.25 0.40 35.28
CA GLU A 206 6.54 1.47 34.61
C GLU A 206 5.75 0.98 33.38
N ALA A 207 6.32 0.08 32.60
CA ALA A 207 5.66 -0.50 31.45
C ALA A 207 4.42 -1.34 31.83
N GLU A 208 4.48 -2.07 32.95
CA GLU A 208 3.32 -2.84 33.45
C GLU A 208 2.17 -1.95 33.92
N LEU A 209 2.48 -0.74 34.37
CA LEU A 209 1.49 0.24 34.82
C LEU A 209 1.01 1.16 33.71
N ARG A 210 1.66 1.13 32.54
CA ARG A 210 1.32 1.99 31.40
C ARG A 210 -0.05 1.59 30.86
N GLU A 211 -0.90 2.58 30.67
CA GLU A 211 -2.13 2.45 29.89
C GLU A 211 -1.93 3.01 28.48
N PRO A 212 -2.65 2.51 27.48
CA PRO A 212 -2.56 3.03 26.13
C PRO A 212 -2.88 4.53 26.11
N GLN A 213 -1.96 5.36 25.64
CA GLN A 213 -2.18 6.83 25.60
C GLN A 213 -3.38 7.20 24.72
N HIS A 214 -3.70 6.36 23.76
CA HIS A 214 -4.85 6.55 22.88
C HIS A 214 -6.21 6.37 23.54
N GLN A 215 -6.31 5.76 24.70
CA GLN A 215 -7.56 5.76 25.48
C GLN A 215 -7.97 7.16 25.98
N MET A 216 -7.04 8.11 26.04
CA MET A 216 -7.31 9.47 26.49
C MET A 216 -7.52 10.49 25.37
N GLY A 217 -7.23 10.17 24.13
CA GLY A 217 -7.34 11.02 22.95
C GLY A 217 -8.47 10.60 22.03
N ILE A 218 -9.61 11.23 22.15
CA ILE A 218 -10.67 11.40 21.12
C ILE A 218 -10.57 10.42 19.92
N PHE A 219 -10.74 9.12 20.15
CA PHE A 219 -10.98 8.20 19.06
C PHE A 219 -12.39 8.41 18.53
N LYS A 220 -12.48 9.01 17.37
CA LYS A 220 -13.73 9.19 16.62
C LYS A 220 -13.96 8.10 15.57
N GLY A 221 -13.23 6.99 15.64
CA GLY A 221 -13.42 5.82 14.80
C GLY A 221 -13.97 4.66 15.64
N SER A 222 -15.08 4.07 15.24
CA SER A 222 -15.76 2.99 15.95
C SER A 222 -15.06 1.62 15.81
N HIS A 223 -13.81 1.56 15.34
CA HIS A 223 -13.17 0.32 14.91
C HIS A 223 -11.71 0.17 15.32
N ASP A 224 -11.18 1.04 16.19
CA ASP A 224 -9.79 0.92 16.64
C ASP A 224 -9.73 -0.06 17.82
N GLU A 225 -8.96 -1.14 17.67
CA GLU A 225 -8.63 -2.03 18.76
C GLU A 225 -7.19 -1.84 19.24
N ILE A 226 -7.00 -2.15 20.53
CA ILE A 226 -5.70 -2.05 21.19
C ILE A 226 -5.38 -3.42 21.77
N TRP A 227 -4.23 -3.97 21.38
CA TRP A 227 -3.71 -5.21 21.92
C TRP A 227 -2.54 -4.96 22.83
N SER A 228 -2.47 -5.72 23.92
CA SER A 228 -1.30 -5.76 24.78
C SER A 228 -0.35 -6.82 24.24
N GLU A 229 0.88 -6.42 23.91
CA GLU A 229 1.91 -7.30 23.38
C GLU A 229 3.19 -7.21 24.20
N SER A 230 4.06 -8.20 24.06
CA SER A 230 5.40 -8.17 24.65
C SER A 230 6.39 -7.54 23.67
N CYS A 231 7.11 -6.53 24.13
CA CYS A 231 8.16 -5.90 23.30
C CYS A 231 9.23 -6.92 22.91
N PRO A 232 9.54 -7.15 21.63
CA PRO A 232 10.50 -8.16 21.20
C PRO A 232 11.93 -7.86 21.66
N ALA A 233 12.24 -6.60 21.99
CA ALA A 233 13.56 -6.20 22.48
C ALA A 233 13.71 -6.44 24.00
N CYS A 234 12.88 -5.82 24.82
CA CYS A 234 13.03 -5.79 26.28
C CYS A 234 12.01 -6.67 27.03
N LYS A 235 11.07 -7.30 26.34
CA LYS A 235 9.97 -8.11 26.90
C LYS A 235 9.02 -7.35 27.83
N CYS A 236 9.15 -6.03 27.93
CA CYS A 236 8.20 -5.20 28.65
C CYS A 236 6.85 -5.16 27.92
N ARG A 237 5.81 -4.83 28.67
CA ARG A 237 4.48 -4.63 28.09
C ARG A 237 4.49 -3.49 27.07
N ALA A 238 3.88 -3.72 25.94
CA ALA A 238 3.72 -2.78 24.85
C ALA A 238 2.29 -2.83 24.32
N PHE A 239 1.90 -1.88 23.49
CA PHE A 239 0.56 -1.83 22.91
C PHE A 239 0.66 -1.69 21.39
N LEU A 240 -0.21 -2.40 20.69
CA LEU A 240 -0.46 -2.27 19.27
C LEU A 240 -1.86 -1.70 19.09
N THR A 241 -2.01 -0.70 18.25
CA THR A 241 -3.30 -0.20 17.80
C THR A 241 -3.50 -0.54 16.33
N GLY A 242 -4.69 -0.98 15.97
CA GLY A 242 -5.01 -1.33 14.59
C GLY A 242 -6.38 -0.85 14.18
N GLU A 243 -6.54 -0.54 12.91
CA GLU A 243 -7.82 -0.28 12.27
C GLU A 243 -8.30 -1.56 11.57
N GLN A 244 -9.57 -1.87 11.70
CA GLN A 244 -10.18 -2.96 10.96
C GLN A 244 -10.24 -2.60 9.47
N THR A 245 -9.53 -3.34 8.64
CA THR A 245 -9.43 -3.08 7.19
C THR A 245 -10.40 -3.92 6.37
N GLY A 246 -11.07 -4.90 6.96
CA GLY A 246 -12.05 -5.75 6.30
C GLY A 246 -12.76 -6.67 7.27
N GLU A 247 -13.95 -7.12 6.87
CA GLU A 247 -14.66 -8.24 7.49
C GLU A 247 -14.44 -9.46 6.59
N ASP A 248 -14.00 -10.56 7.16
CA ASP A 248 -14.07 -11.85 6.49
C ASP A 248 -15.53 -12.29 6.49
N ILE A 249 -16.20 -12.20 5.33
CA ILE A 249 -17.61 -12.56 5.12
C ILE A 249 -17.76 -14.09 5.00
N SER A 250 -16.80 -14.89 5.43
CA SER A 250 -16.99 -16.32 5.57
C SER A 250 -17.95 -16.57 6.73
N GLU A 251 -19.02 -17.32 6.50
CA GLU A 251 -20.11 -17.61 7.47
C GLU A 251 -19.66 -18.38 8.73
N GLU A 252 -18.39 -18.56 8.96
CA GLU A 252 -17.79 -19.19 10.12
C GLU A 252 -17.03 -18.17 10.97
N ARG A 253 -17.81 -17.44 11.79
CA ARG A 253 -17.45 -16.77 13.06
C ARG A 253 -16.19 -15.89 13.17
N ASP A 254 -16.46 -14.66 13.53
CA ASP A 254 -15.87 -13.78 14.60
C ASP A 254 -14.34 -13.78 14.87
N GLU A 255 -13.52 -14.60 14.24
CA GLU A 255 -12.10 -14.73 14.62
C GLU A 255 -11.09 -14.16 13.60
N HIS A 256 -11.55 -13.65 12.46
CA HIS A 256 -10.64 -13.21 11.39
C HIS A 256 -10.91 -11.79 10.87
N ALA A 257 -11.11 -10.84 11.78
CA ALA A 257 -10.99 -9.43 11.38
C ALA A 257 -9.55 -9.16 10.93
N ILE A 258 -9.40 -8.63 9.73
CA ILE A 258 -8.09 -8.22 9.23
C ILE A 258 -7.80 -6.84 9.84
N TRP A 259 -6.81 -6.78 10.71
CA TRP A 259 -6.39 -5.57 11.39
C TRP A 259 -5.12 -5.01 10.73
N GLU A 260 -5.14 -3.72 10.44
CA GLU A 260 -3.94 -2.98 10.10
C GLU A 260 -3.43 -2.28 11.36
N VAL A 261 -2.18 -2.49 11.68
CA VAL A 261 -1.56 -1.80 12.81
C VAL A 261 -1.22 -0.38 12.40
N VAL A 262 -1.95 0.58 12.95
CA VAL A 262 -1.87 1.99 12.58
C VAL A 262 -0.91 2.76 13.48
N ASP A 263 -0.83 2.38 14.76
CA ASP A 263 0.07 3.03 15.71
C ASP A 263 0.59 2.05 16.76
N ARG A 264 1.74 2.35 17.34
CA ARG A 264 2.45 1.44 18.23
C ARG A 264 3.13 2.20 19.33
N GLU A 265 2.61 2.02 20.52
CA GLU A 265 3.25 2.47 21.74
C GLU A 265 4.08 1.33 22.32
N PHE A 266 5.32 1.25 21.89
CA PHE A 266 6.30 0.40 22.55
C PHE A 266 6.97 1.11 23.72
N CYS A 267 7.67 0.37 24.55
CA CYS A 267 8.53 0.95 25.55
C CYS A 267 9.55 1.88 24.86
N ASP A 268 10.08 2.85 25.62
CA ASP A 268 11.02 3.87 25.12
C ASP A 268 12.28 3.32 24.43
N THR A 269 12.48 2.01 24.48
CA THR A 269 13.61 1.31 23.87
C THR A 269 13.38 0.99 22.38
N LEU A 270 12.10 0.90 21.95
CA LEU A 270 11.76 0.54 20.57
C LEU A 270 10.51 1.30 20.13
N THR A 271 10.71 2.31 19.31
CA THR A 271 9.69 3.31 19.01
C THR A 271 8.96 3.11 17.67
N ASP A 272 9.36 2.17 16.83
CA ASP A 272 8.72 1.98 15.53
C ASP A 272 8.83 0.54 15.01
N PHE A 273 7.70 -0.12 14.92
CA PHE A 273 7.55 -1.49 14.40
C PHE A 273 6.66 -1.54 13.16
N SER A 274 6.37 -0.40 12.55
CA SER A 274 5.47 -0.32 11.40
C SER A 274 5.87 -1.23 10.22
N GLU A 275 7.07 -1.76 10.29
CA GLU A 275 7.68 -2.55 9.24
C GLU A 275 7.74 -4.06 9.53
N MET A 276 7.25 -4.51 10.70
CA MET A 276 7.26 -5.96 11.04
C MET A 276 6.05 -6.67 10.46
N SER A 277 6.28 -7.81 9.82
CA SER A 277 5.20 -8.75 9.51
C SER A 277 4.70 -9.45 10.78
N PRO A 278 3.46 -9.99 10.78
CA PRO A 278 2.97 -10.81 11.89
C PRO A 278 3.89 -11.97 12.25
N ASP A 279 4.53 -12.60 11.25
CA ASP A 279 5.42 -13.76 11.42
C ASP A 279 6.75 -13.42 12.09
N ASP A 280 7.18 -12.15 12.02
CA ASP A 280 8.43 -11.70 12.67
C ASP A 280 8.27 -11.48 14.19
N ARG A 281 7.04 -11.57 14.72
CA ARG A 281 6.73 -11.32 16.13
C ARG A 281 7.00 -12.52 17.02
N ASP A 282 6.81 -13.72 16.48
CA ASP A 282 7.09 -14.96 17.15
C ASP A 282 8.58 -15.24 17.00
N GLY A 283 9.34 -14.95 18.06
CA GLY A 283 10.72 -15.42 18.17
C GLY A 283 10.73 -16.95 18.15
N PRO A 284 11.87 -17.60 17.79
CA PRO A 284 11.93 -19.05 17.76
C PRO A 284 11.44 -19.60 19.10
N GLU A 285 10.45 -20.47 19.06
CA GLU A 285 10.07 -21.31 20.19
C GLU A 285 11.28 -22.22 20.51
N ASP A 286 11.91 -21.98 21.63
CA ASP A 286 12.89 -22.91 22.22
C ASP A 286 12.14 -24.00 23.00
#